data_d5826620f10603cfbd4efbd7996fdd06
#
_entry.id   d5826620f10603cfbd4efbd7996fdd06
#
_cell.length_a   1.000
_cell.length_b   1.000
_cell.length_c   1.000
_cell.angle_alpha   90.00
_cell.angle_beta   90.00
_cell.angle_gamma   90.00
#
_symmetry.space_group_name_H-M   'P 1'
#
loop_
_entity.id
_entity.type
_entity.pdbx_description
1 polymer ?
#
loop_
_entity_poly.entity_id
_entity_poly.type
_entity_poly.pdbx_seq_one_letter_code
_entity_poly.pdbx_strand_id
1 'polypeptide(L)'
;MKLSLLLAPPDPTAERALTAALASQTGSTDSASVVHHFAAGILGVVGRPGVAPGALPVRRTAAGDLLAVAGTPLVRDGRVAGVLDELARRLAAGAPSAEVVERLTTLEGHFAAVLWHAGERRTSVVTDALGMQPLYRGEAGAGTFYATDLRAVAAWAPETIHFDPAAWGAFFYIGHPIGDRTP
;
A
#
# COMPACT_ATOMS: atom_id res chain seq x y z
N MET A 1 3.03 9.39 4.37
CA MET A 1 3.09 8.78 3.04
C MET A 1 1.90 7.85 2.88
N LYS A 2 1.34 7.77 1.68
CA LYS A 2 0.18 6.95 1.38
C LYS A 2 0.52 5.98 0.25
N LEU A 3 -0.14 4.83 0.24
CA LEU A 3 0.07 3.76 -0.72
C LEU A 3 -1.27 3.33 -1.29
N SER A 4 -1.31 3.05 -2.57
CA SER A 4 -2.42 2.42 -3.27
C SER A 4 -1.89 1.31 -4.18
N LEU A 5 -2.45 0.13 -4.04
CA LEU A 5 -2.09 -1.05 -4.82
C LEU A 5 -3.34 -1.57 -5.51
N LEU A 6 -3.29 -1.72 -6.81
CA LEU A 6 -4.30 -2.40 -7.60
C LEU A 6 -3.72 -3.71 -8.14
N LEU A 7 -4.30 -4.83 -7.73
CA LEU A 7 -4.02 -6.16 -8.25
C LEU A 7 -5.07 -6.49 -9.30
N ALA A 8 -4.76 -6.21 -10.55
CA ALA A 8 -5.60 -6.50 -11.71
C ALA A 8 -4.70 -6.66 -12.94
N PRO A 9 -5.17 -7.34 -13.99
CA PRO A 9 -4.49 -7.28 -15.27
C PRO A 9 -4.30 -5.81 -15.68
N PRO A 10 -3.11 -5.43 -16.17
CA PRO A 10 -2.87 -4.05 -16.58
C PRO A 10 -3.77 -3.69 -17.77
N ASP A 11 -4.65 -2.74 -17.55
CA ASP A 11 -5.48 -2.14 -18.58
C ASP A 11 -5.58 -0.61 -18.37
N PRO A 12 -5.93 0.18 -19.41
CA PRO A 12 -6.04 1.63 -19.30
C PRO A 12 -7.12 2.11 -18.30
N THR A 13 -8.12 1.30 -18.02
CA THR A 13 -9.19 1.63 -17.06
C THR A 13 -8.66 1.52 -15.63
N ALA A 14 -7.91 0.45 -15.35
CA ALA A 14 -7.23 0.24 -14.07
C ALA A 14 -6.24 1.38 -13.76
N GLU A 15 -5.48 1.82 -14.76
CA GLU A 15 -4.52 2.93 -14.61
C GLU A 15 -5.22 4.27 -14.32
N ARG A 16 -6.31 4.57 -15.03
CA ARG A 16 -7.13 5.76 -14.76
C ARG A 16 -7.74 5.75 -13.37
N ALA A 17 -8.28 4.60 -12.94
CA ALA A 17 -8.84 4.44 -11.61
C ALA A 17 -7.78 4.66 -10.51
N LEU A 18 -6.58 4.08 -10.67
CA LEU A 18 -5.48 4.32 -9.74
C LEU A 18 -5.05 5.79 -9.73
N THR A 19 -4.96 6.43 -10.88
CA THR A 19 -4.61 7.86 -10.99
C THR A 19 -5.63 8.73 -10.26
N ALA A 20 -6.92 8.45 -10.42
CA ALA A 20 -7.98 9.13 -9.67
C ALA A 20 -7.86 8.90 -8.15
N ALA A 21 -7.58 7.66 -7.75
CA ALA A 21 -7.34 7.30 -6.35
C ALA A 21 -6.12 8.03 -5.76
N LEU A 22 -5.02 8.15 -6.51
CA LEU A 22 -3.85 8.92 -6.09
C LEU A 22 -4.16 10.40 -5.96
N ALA A 23 -4.87 10.98 -6.92
CA ALA A 23 -5.28 12.38 -6.89
C ALA A 23 -6.14 12.68 -5.66
N SER A 24 -7.03 11.78 -5.25
CA SER A 24 -7.84 11.92 -4.04
C SER A 24 -7.02 11.94 -2.74
N GLN A 25 -5.81 11.38 -2.77
CA GLN A 25 -4.90 11.32 -1.63
C GLN A 25 -4.01 12.56 -1.51
N THR A 26 -3.78 13.27 -2.60
CA THR A 26 -2.96 14.48 -2.61
C THR A 26 -3.76 15.62 -1.98
N GLY A 27 -3.48 15.93 -0.72
CA GLY A 27 -4.04 17.13 -0.06
C GLY A 27 -3.35 18.44 -0.46
N SER A 28 -2.31 18.38 -1.29
CA SER A 28 -1.48 19.50 -1.73
C SER A 28 -0.92 19.23 -3.11
N THR A 29 -0.79 20.27 -3.92
CA THR A 29 -0.17 20.23 -5.26
C THR A 29 1.32 19.87 -5.22
N ASP A 30 1.99 20.03 -4.07
CA ASP A 30 3.42 19.76 -3.89
C ASP A 30 3.73 18.30 -3.49
N SER A 31 2.73 17.43 -3.45
CA SER A 31 2.94 16.03 -3.11
C SER A 31 3.46 15.25 -4.31
N ALA A 32 4.66 14.67 -4.19
CA ALA A 32 5.17 13.77 -5.21
C ALA A 32 4.37 12.47 -5.24
N SER A 33 4.04 12.00 -6.43
CA SER A 33 3.46 10.68 -6.65
C SER A 33 4.28 9.90 -7.67
N VAL A 34 4.40 8.60 -7.46
CA VAL A 34 5.06 7.68 -8.39
C VAL A 34 4.16 6.48 -8.62
N VAL A 35 4.07 6.04 -9.85
CA VAL A 35 3.34 4.86 -10.27
C VAL A 35 4.31 3.81 -10.79
N HIS A 36 4.17 2.59 -10.32
CA HIS A 36 4.98 1.45 -10.74
C HIS A 36 4.08 0.35 -11.29
N HIS A 37 4.29 0.00 -12.55
CA HIS A 37 3.65 -1.15 -13.17
C HIS A 37 4.48 -2.42 -12.90
N PHE A 38 3.80 -3.52 -12.63
CA PHE A 38 4.40 -4.85 -12.48
C PHE A 38 3.43 -5.92 -13.03
N ALA A 39 3.88 -7.16 -13.12
CA ALA A 39 3.13 -8.20 -13.84
C ALA A 39 1.74 -8.53 -13.26
N ALA A 40 1.51 -8.27 -11.97
CA ALA A 40 0.23 -8.56 -11.31
C ALA A 40 -0.61 -7.29 -11.06
N GLY A 41 -0.14 -6.09 -11.42
CA GLY A 41 -0.90 -4.88 -11.14
C GLY A 41 -0.10 -3.59 -11.19
N ILE A 42 -0.61 -2.61 -10.49
CA ILE A 42 -0.08 -1.24 -10.46
C ILE A 42 0.00 -0.78 -9.01
N LEU A 43 1.15 -0.22 -8.62
CA LEU A 43 1.38 0.38 -7.31
C LEU A 43 1.55 1.89 -7.46
N GLY A 44 0.76 2.64 -6.73
CA GLY A 44 0.89 4.09 -6.58
C GLY A 44 1.38 4.46 -5.17
N VAL A 45 2.32 5.38 -5.09
CA VAL A 45 2.82 5.91 -3.82
C VAL A 45 2.77 7.43 -3.85
N VAL A 46 2.19 8.02 -2.81
CA VAL A 46 2.11 9.48 -2.63
C VAL A 46 2.97 9.89 -1.43
N GLY A 47 3.92 10.77 -1.67
CA GLY A 47 4.77 11.37 -0.66
C GLY A 47 4.07 12.46 0.15
N ARG A 48 4.72 12.91 1.20
CA ARG A 48 4.35 14.17 1.88
C ARG A 48 4.79 15.36 1.01
N PRO A 49 4.18 16.54 1.16
CA PRO A 49 4.67 17.74 0.50
C PRO A 49 6.16 17.96 0.76
N GLY A 50 6.90 18.35 -0.28
CA GLY A 50 8.34 18.60 -0.22
C GLY A 50 9.24 17.35 -0.28
N VAL A 51 8.68 16.14 -0.37
CA VAL A 51 9.45 14.91 -0.57
C VAL A 51 9.67 14.69 -2.06
N ALA A 52 10.93 14.61 -2.48
CA ALA A 52 11.25 14.32 -3.87
C ALA A 52 10.83 12.88 -4.26
N PRO A 53 10.42 12.63 -5.52
CA PRO A 53 10.02 11.29 -5.98
C PRO A 53 11.05 10.19 -5.69
N GLY A 54 12.33 10.48 -5.86
CA GLY A 54 13.43 9.54 -5.59
C GLY A 54 13.67 9.23 -4.11
N ALA A 55 13.10 10.02 -3.20
CA ALA A 55 13.16 9.78 -1.76
C ALA A 55 11.98 8.96 -1.22
N LEU A 56 11.03 8.59 -2.08
CA LEU A 56 9.94 7.71 -1.70
C LEU A 56 10.49 6.32 -1.35
N PRO A 57 9.95 5.69 -0.30
CA PRO A 57 10.41 4.38 0.14
C PRO A 57 9.83 3.26 -0.75
N VAL A 58 10.26 3.27 -1.98
CA VAL A 58 10.00 2.25 -2.99
C VAL A 58 11.33 1.79 -3.55
N ARG A 59 11.47 0.47 -3.71
CA ARG A 59 12.64 -0.15 -4.34
C ARG A 59 12.18 -1.12 -5.41
N ARG A 60 12.91 -1.10 -6.52
CA ARG A 60 12.72 -2.06 -7.62
C ARG A 60 14.06 -2.72 -7.93
N THR A 61 14.06 -4.04 -8.08
CA THR A 61 15.23 -4.79 -8.51
C THR A 61 15.29 -4.90 -10.03
N ALA A 62 16.46 -5.23 -10.57
CA ALA A 62 16.62 -5.52 -12.00
C ALA A 62 15.80 -6.75 -12.45
N ALA A 63 15.53 -7.68 -11.52
CA ALA A 63 14.68 -8.84 -11.75
C ALA A 63 13.18 -8.50 -11.83
N GLY A 64 12.81 -7.28 -11.50
CA GLY A 64 11.43 -6.78 -11.54
C GLY A 64 10.67 -6.93 -10.22
N ASP A 65 11.34 -7.29 -9.12
CA ASP A 65 10.72 -7.23 -7.80
C ASP A 65 10.42 -5.78 -7.42
N LEU A 66 9.39 -5.59 -6.61
CA LEU A 66 8.95 -4.28 -6.14
C LEU A 66 8.68 -4.35 -4.64
N LEU A 67 9.30 -3.45 -3.88
CA LEU A 67 9.08 -3.30 -2.45
C LEU A 67 8.72 -1.85 -2.15
N ALA A 68 7.60 -1.63 -1.47
CA ALA A 68 7.16 -0.31 -1.04
C ALA A 68 6.67 -0.35 0.40
N VAL A 69 6.91 0.74 1.14
CA VAL A 69 6.43 0.90 2.52
C VAL A 69 5.76 2.25 2.68
N ALA A 70 4.57 2.27 3.28
CA ALA A 70 3.87 3.46 3.72
C ALA A 70 3.88 3.55 5.25
N GLY A 71 3.76 4.76 5.78
CA GLY A 71 3.76 4.98 7.23
C GLY A 71 5.13 5.35 7.78
N THR A 72 5.38 4.97 9.02
CA THR A 72 6.60 5.29 9.77
C THR A 72 7.08 4.05 10.50
N PRO A 73 7.69 3.09 9.80
CA PRO A 73 8.34 1.97 10.48
C PRO A 73 9.52 2.47 11.31
N LEU A 74 9.69 1.88 12.47
CA LEU A 74 10.81 2.16 13.37
C LEU A 74 11.92 1.13 13.12
N VAL A 75 13.13 1.63 13.04
CA VAL A 75 14.33 0.82 12.86
C VAL A 75 15.31 1.21 13.94
N ARG A 76 15.74 0.23 14.75
CA ARG A 76 16.58 0.46 15.95
C ARG A 76 17.86 1.22 15.62
N ASP A 77 18.54 0.85 14.54
CA ASP A 77 19.91 1.33 14.26
C ASP A 77 20.06 1.90 12.84
N GLY A 78 18.98 2.44 12.25
CA GLY A 78 19.09 2.90 10.88
C GLY A 78 17.92 3.73 10.37
N ARG A 79 18.01 4.10 9.11
CA ARG A 79 16.93 4.74 8.39
C ARG A 79 16.10 3.68 7.66
N VAL A 80 14.80 3.89 7.55
CA VAL A 80 13.88 3.05 6.76
C VAL A 80 14.44 2.75 5.36
N ALA A 81 15.03 3.75 4.71
CA ALA A 81 15.68 3.59 3.41
C ALA A 81 16.76 2.50 3.44
N GLY A 82 17.59 2.43 4.49
CA GLY A 82 18.63 1.41 4.62
C GLY A 82 18.08 -0.01 4.72
N VAL A 83 16.98 -0.19 5.45
CA VAL A 83 16.30 -1.50 5.52
C VAL A 83 15.73 -1.89 4.17
N LEU A 84 15.07 -0.95 3.48
CA LEU A 84 14.53 -1.23 2.14
C LEU A 84 15.63 -1.55 1.13
N ASP A 85 16.79 -0.86 1.22
CA ASP A 85 17.94 -1.15 0.38
C ASP A 85 18.54 -2.54 0.66
N GLU A 86 18.58 -2.95 1.93
CA GLU A 86 18.99 -4.29 2.31
C GLU A 86 18.04 -5.35 1.77
N LEU A 87 16.73 -5.18 1.99
CA LEU A 87 15.71 -6.12 1.51
C LEU A 87 15.70 -6.21 -0.03
N ALA A 88 15.86 -5.09 -0.73
CA ALA A 88 15.97 -5.09 -2.18
C ALA A 88 17.23 -5.82 -2.67
N ARG A 89 18.36 -5.70 -1.97
CA ARG A 89 19.59 -6.47 -2.28
C ARG A 89 19.41 -7.96 -2.05
N ARG A 90 18.70 -8.36 -0.99
CA ARG A 90 18.37 -9.78 -0.74
C ARG A 90 17.49 -10.34 -1.86
N LEU A 91 16.46 -9.63 -2.27
CA LEU A 91 15.62 -10.01 -3.42
C LEU A 91 16.46 -10.14 -4.69
N ALA A 92 17.32 -9.17 -4.98
CA ALA A 92 18.21 -9.22 -6.14
C ALA A 92 19.20 -10.39 -6.09
N ALA A 93 19.54 -10.88 -4.90
CA ALA A 93 20.36 -12.06 -4.68
C ALA A 93 19.54 -13.38 -4.72
N GLY A 94 18.25 -13.33 -5.00
CA GLY A 94 17.37 -14.50 -5.11
C GLY A 94 16.79 -14.98 -3.78
N ALA A 95 16.73 -14.14 -2.74
CA ALA A 95 16.06 -14.50 -1.50
C ALA A 95 14.56 -14.75 -1.75
N PRO A 96 13.97 -15.80 -1.13
CA PRO A 96 12.55 -16.08 -1.28
C PRO A 96 11.68 -14.97 -0.65
N SER A 97 10.47 -14.77 -1.20
CA SER A 97 9.54 -13.75 -0.68
C SER A 97 9.23 -13.92 0.80
N ALA A 98 9.18 -15.17 1.28
CA ALA A 98 8.91 -15.49 2.68
C ALA A 98 9.93 -14.89 3.65
N GLU A 99 11.24 -14.94 3.31
CA GLU A 99 12.31 -14.34 4.13
C GLU A 99 12.13 -12.81 4.24
N VAL A 100 11.81 -12.17 3.11
CA VAL A 100 11.60 -10.71 3.09
C VAL A 100 10.34 -10.32 3.87
N VAL A 101 9.27 -11.09 3.73
CA VAL A 101 8.03 -10.89 4.50
C VAL A 101 8.28 -11.06 5.99
N GLU A 102 8.97 -12.13 6.40
CA GLU A 102 9.37 -12.34 7.80
C GLU A 102 10.13 -11.13 8.35
N ARG A 103 11.09 -10.62 7.59
CA ARG A 103 11.83 -9.43 8.00
C ARG A 103 10.95 -8.19 8.12
N LEU A 104 9.98 -8.00 7.23
CA LEU A 104 9.00 -6.91 7.31
C LEU A 104 8.14 -7.04 8.57
N THR A 105 7.68 -8.24 8.93
CA THR A 105 6.85 -8.46 10.13
C THR A 105 7.59 -8.20 11.44
N THR A 106 8.93 -8.18 11.44
CA THR A 106 9.73 -7.84 12.63
C THR A 106 9.96 -6.34 12.81
N LEU A 107 9.53 -5.51 11.86
CA LEU A 107 9.62 -4.06 12.01
C LEU A 107 8.61 -3.55 13.03
N GLU A 108 9.03 -2.61 13.83
CA GLU A 108 8.17 -1.87 14.76
C GLU A 108 7.59 -0.62 14.11
N GLY A 109 6.64 0.06 14.77
CA GLY A 109 6.04 1.31 14.30
C GLY A 109 4.75 1.10 13.53
N HIS A 110 4.31 2.13 12.82
CA HIS A 110 3.05 2.11 12.05
C HIS A 110 3.39 2.05 10.57
N PHE A 111 3.08 0.97 9.91
CA PHE A 111 3.36 0.84 8.48
C PHE A 111 2.46 -0.16 7.77
N ALA A 112 2.37 0.03 6.47
CA ALA A 112 1.90 -0.99 5.54
C ALA A 112 2.97 -1.16 4.44
N ALA A 113 3.25 -2.39 4.07
CA ALA A 113 4.23 -2.72 3.04
C ALA A 113 3.61 -3.59 1.95
N VAL A 114 4.11 -3.41 0.74
CA VAL A 114 3.80 -4.23 -0.42
C VAL A 114 5.10 -4.80 -0.96
N LEU A 115 5.13 -6.11 -1.15
CA LEU A 115 6.17 -6.85 -1.84
C LEU A 115 5.58 -7.55 -3.05
N TRP A 116 6.07 -7.26 -4.24
CA TRP A 116 5.94 -8.10 -5.42
C TRP A 116 7.25 -8.85 -5.64
N HIS A 117 7.19 -10.17 -5.65
CA HIS A 117 8.34 -11.04 -5.98
C HIS A 117 8.15 -11.60 -7.39
N ALA A 118 8.97 -11.13 -8.32
CA ALA A 118 8.82 -11.44 -9.75
C ALA A 118 9.05 -12.91 -10.06
N GLY A 119 10.07 -13.53 -9.46
CA GLY A 119 10.40 -14.94 -9.65
C GLY A 119 9.30 -15.90 -9.16
N GLU A 120 8.65 -15.58 -8.04
CA GLU A 120 7.56 -16.37 -7.48
C GLU A 120 6.18 -15.95 -8.01
N ARG A 121 6.09 -14.83 -8.74
CA ARG A 121 4.84 -14.20 -9.20
C ARG A 121 3.86 -13.98 -8.04
N ARG A 122 4.38 -13.55 -6.90
CA ARG A 122 3.65 -13.42 -5.65
C ARG A 122 3.62 -11.97 -5.16
N THR A 123 2.43 -11.50 -4.81
CA THR A 123 2.25 -10.24 -4.08
C THR A 123 1.99 -10.57 -2.61
N SER A 124 2.71 -9.89 -1.73
CA SER A 124 2.47 -9.92 -0.28
C SER A 124 2.16 -8.51 0.20
N VAL A 125 1.14 -8.40 1.03
CA VAL A 125 0.77 -7.15 1.70
C VAL A 125 0.94 -7.39 3.19
N VAL A 126 1.71 -6.53 3.85
CA VAL A 126 2.09 -6.65 5.27
C VAL A 126 1.68 -5.39 5.99
N THR A 127 1.05 -5.54 7.15
CA THR A 127 0.73 -4.43 8.06
C THR A 127 1.58 -4.54 9.33
N ASP A 128 1.69 -3.43 10.06
CA ASP A 128 2.26 -3.47 11.41
C ASP A 128 1.43 -4.35 12.35
N ALA A 129 2.06 -4.84 13.42
CA ALA A 129 1.49 -5.82 14.33
C ALA A 129 0.20 -5.37 15.03
N LEU A 130 -0.02 -4.06 15.15
CA LEU A 130 -1.18 -3.48 15.81
C LEU A 130 -2.20 -2.89 14.81
N GLY A 131 -1.91 -2.93 13.50
CA GLY A 131 -2.77 -2.31 12.47
C GLY A 131 -2.89 -0.80 12.62
N MET A 132 -1.90 -0.14 13.20
CA MET A 132 -1.91 1.31 13.45
C MET A 132 -1.85 2.12 12.15
N GLN A 133 -1.24 1.58 11.11
CA GLN A 133 -1.34 2.12 9.77
C GLN A 133 -2.57 1.51 9.09
N PRO A 134 -3.65 2.29 8.88
CA PRO A 134 -4.83 1.74 8.22
C PRO A 134 -4.49 1.18 6.84
N LEU A 135 -5.05 0.03 6.53
CA LEU A 135 -4.99 -0.55 5.20
C LEU A 135 -6.40 -1.05 4.83
N TYR A 136 -7.00 -0.37 3.89
CA TYR A 136 -8.32 -0.70 3.37
C TYR A 136 -8.19 -1.61 2.17
N ARG A 137 -9.12 -2.57 2.05
CA ARG A 137 -9.24 -3.46 0.90
C ARG A 137 -10.59 -3.25 0.25
N GLY A 138 -10.60 -3.19 -1.07
CA GLY A 138 -11.81 -3.16 -1.88
C GLY A 138 -11.70 -4.15 -3.04
N GLU A 139 -12.84 -4.65 -3.50
CA GLU A 139 -12.95 -5.50 -4.68
C GLU A 139 -13.95 -4.89 -5.63
N ALA A 140 -13.57 -4.70 -6.90
CA ALA A 140 -14.49 -4.28 -7.94
C ALA A 140 -14.00 -4.79 -9.30
N GLY A 141 -14.95 -5.17 -10.15
CA GLY A 141 -14.64 -5.74 -11.46
C GLY A 141 -13.69 -6.94 -11.35
N ALA A 142 -12.57 -6.90 -12.07
CA ALA A 142 -11.60 -7.99 -12.14
C ALA A 142 -10.43 -7.84 -11.15
N GLY A 143 -10.49 -6.89 -10.19
CA GLY A 143 -9.33 -6.58 -9.38
C GLY A 143 -9.58 -6.41 -7.89
N THR A 144 -8.51 -6.55 -7.11
CA THR A 144 -8.46 -6.23 -5.69
C THR A 144 -7.63 -4.96 -5.50
N PHE A 145 -8.17 -4.02 -4.77
CA PHE A 145 -7.53 -2.74 -4.46
C PHE A 145 -7.18 -2.67 -2.97
N TYR A 146 -5.98 -2.18 -2.66
CA TYR A 146 -5.54 -1.86 -1.32
C TYR A 146 -5.10 -0.41 -1.25
N ALA A 147 -5.47 0.29 -0.18
CA ALA A 147 -5.00 1.65 0.04
C ALA A 147 -4.84 1.96 1.53
N THR A 148 -3.90 2.82 1.85
CA THR A 148 -3.72 3.37 3.21
C THR A 148 -4.59 4.59 3.48
N ASP A 149 -5.45 4.95 2.53
CA ASP A 149 -6.42 6.06 2.64
C ASP A 149 -7.77 5.61 2.07
N LEU A 150 -8.82 5.67 2.88
CA LEU A 150 -10.18 5.26 2.49
C LEU A 150 -10.69 6.03 1.26
N ARG A 151 -10.31 7.30 1.11
CA ARG A 151 -10.71 8.11 -0.05
C ARG A 151 -10.23 7.52 -1.38
N ALA A 152 -9.09 6.84 -1.37
CA ALA A 152 -8.59 6.17 -2.55
C ALA A 152 -9.45 4.95 -2.92
N VAL A 153 -9.92 4.20 -1.92
CA VAL A 153 -10.85 3.07 -2.14
C VAL A 153 -12.18 3.61 -2.68
N ALA A 154 -12.70 4.68 -2.07
CA ALA A 154 -13.92 5.34 -2.51
C ALA A 154 -13.83 5.89 -3.94
N ALA A 155 -12.69 6.46 -4.31
CA ALA A 155 -12.47 6.97 -5.66
C ALA A 155 -12.30 5.84 -6.70
N TRP A 156 -11.76 4.68 -6.27
CA TRP A 156 -11.55 3.54 -7.17
C TRP A 156 -12.84 2.76 -7.46
N ALA A 157 -13.68 2.56 -6.46
CA ALA A 157 -14.89 1.76 -6.56
C ALA A 157 -16.09 2.45 -5.89
N PRO A 158 -16.51 3.62 -6.41
CA PRO A 158 -17.59 4.40 -5.79
C PRO A 158 -18.92 3.64 -5.72
N GLU A 159 -19.16 2.72 -6.68
CA GLU A 159 -20.36 1.88 -6.73
C GLU A 159 -20.42 0.82 -5.62
N THR A 160 -19.30 0.54 -4.95
CA THR A 160 -19.25 -0.43 -3.84
C THR A 160 -19.44 0.21 -2.48
N ILE A 161 -19.55 1.55 -2.42
CA ILE A 161 -19.76 2.26 -1.17
C ILE A 161 -21.24 2.20 -0.80
N HIS A 162 -21.52 1.50 0.26
CA HIS A 162 -22.87 1.37 0.80
C HIS A 162 -22.88 1.81 2.26
N PHE A 163 -23.96 2.47 2.65
CA PHE A 163 -24.21 2.78 4.05
C PHE A 163 -24.46 1.47 4.81
N ASP A 164 -23.64 1.19 5.84
CA ASP A 164 -23.85 0.04 6.74
C ASP A 164 -24.52 0.51 8.05
N PRO A 165 -25.83 0.29 8.20
CA PRO A 165 -26.55 0.72 9.40
C PRO A 165 -26.04 0.07 10.69
N ALA A 166 -25.51 -1.16 10.61
CA ALA A 166 -24.99 -1.87 11.78
C ALA A 166 -23.65 -1.29 12.23
N ALA A 167 -22.77 -0.95 11.27
CA ALA A 167 -21.50 -0.29 11.57
C ALA A 167 -21.73 1.12 12.15
N TRP A 168 -22.68 1.88 11.60
CA TRP A 168 -23.09 3.18 12.15
C TRP A 168 -23.73 3.04 13.52
N GLY A 169 -24.59 2.05 13.74
CA GLY A 169 -25.17 1.77 15.06
C GLY A 169 -24.09 1.51 16.10
N ALA A 170 -23.10 0.66 15.78
CA ALA A 170 -21.96 0.43 16.67
C ALA A 170 -21.17 1.72 16.93
N PHE A 171 -20.86 2.48 15.89
CA PHE A 171 -20.14 3.75 16.01
C PHE A 171 -20.85 4.74 16.93
N PHE A 172 -22.16 4.92 16.80
CA PHE A 172 -22.93 5.83 17.67
C PHE A 172 -23.06 5.32 19.11
N TYR A 173 -23.05 4.00 19.31
CA TYR A 173 -23.26 3.42 20.63
C TYR A 173 -21.98 3.28 21.46
N ILE A 174 -20.86 2.90 20.82
CA ILE A 174 -19.59 2.61 21.50
C ILE A 174 -18.40 3.44 20.99
N GLY A 175 -18.62 4.34 20.02
CA GLY A 175 -17.61 5.26 19.51
C GLY A 175 -16.67 4.69 18.44
N HIS A 176 -16.82 3.41 18.08
CA HIS A 176 -16.05 2.78 17.01
C HIS A 176 -16.82 1.61 16.38
N PRO A 177 -16.55 1.26 15.12
CA PRO A 177 -17.13 0.08 14.48
C PRO A 177 -16.56 -1.20 15.10
N ILE A 178 -17.33 -2.28 15.01
CA ILE A 178 -16.93 -3.61 15.51
C ILE A 178 -16.50 -4.48 14.32
N GLY A 179 -15.37 -5.18 14.48
CA GLY A 179 -14.82 -6.10 13.49
C GLY A 179 -14.18 -5.36 12.31
N ASP A 180 -14.39 -5.87 11.11
CA ASP A 180 -13.84 -5.37 9.84
C ASP A 180 -14.78 -4.39 9.09
N ARG A 181 -15.88 -3.99 9.73
CA ARG A 181 -16.85 -3.07 9.14
C ARG A 181 -16.40 -1.63 9.23
N THR A 182 -16.71 -0.85 8.19
CA THR A 182 -16.61 0.61 8.18
C THR A 182 -18.01 1.21 8.06
N PRO A 183 -18.30 2.31 8.78
CA PRO A 183 -19.60 2.98 8.68
C PRO A 183 -19.86 3.57 7.30
#